data_dab7364513b2f6f7388cb597ea1e6d27
#
_entry.id   dab7364513b2f6f7388cb597ea1e6d27
#
_cell.length_a   1.000
_cell.length_b   1.000
_cell.length_c   1.000
_cell.angle_alpha   90.00
_cell.angle_beta   90.00
_cell.angle_gamma   90.00
#
_symmetry.space_group_name_H-M   'P 1'
#
loop_
_entity.id
_entity.type
_entity.pdbx_description
1 polymer ?
#
loop_
_entity_poly.entity_id
_entity_poly.type
_entity_poly.pdbx_seq_one_letter_code
_entity_poly.pdbx_strand_id
1 'polypeptide(L)'
;MSYPESSASSMSSAAAGSRPLCSTRPAALLVLADGTVFRGESIGAAGSTSGEVVFNTALTGYQEILTDPSYCRQIVTLTYPHIGNVGCNDEDYESGANYAAGLVIRDLPEVASNWRSQSDLSSYLVKHGIVAIAGIDTRKLTRILREKGAQAGCIVAAAAGETLDEAAALAQAKAFPGLAGMDLAKEVTVDKPYAWTQGEWTLKGYVTVPTPRFKVVAYDFGVKRNILRMLAERGCQLTVVPAQTPAAEVLAMKPD
;
A
#
# COMPACT_ATOMS: atom_id res chain seq x y z
N MET A 1 51.08 37.51 -23.47
CA MET A 1 50.35 36.27 -23.13
C MET A 1 48.88 36.58 -23.21
N SER A 2 48.28 36.15 -24.32
CA SER A 2 46.90 36.48 -24.67
C SER A 2 46.01 35.28 -24.28
N TYR A 3 44.94 35.52 -23.54
CA TYR A 3 43.92 34.49 -23.26
C TYR A 3 42.89 34.49 -24.41
N PRO A 4 42.44 33.32 -24.86
CA PRO A 4 41.38 33.22 -25.87
C PRO A 4 40.01 33.45 -25.25
N GLU A 5 39.17 34.22 -25.92
CA GLU A 5 37.73 34.41 -25.61
C GLU A 5 36.95 33.10 -25.83
N SER A 6 36.19 32.67 -24.83
CA SER A 6 35.28 31.55 -24.94
C SER A 6 33.91 32.02 -25.43
N SER A 7 33.50 31.46 -26.54
CA SER A 7 32.20 31.65 -27.18
C SER A 7 31.04 31.25 -26.24
N ALA A 8 30.17 32.21 -25.95
CA ALA A 8 28.91 31.99 -25.27
C ALA A 8 27.96 31.21 -26.16
N SER A 9 27.68 29.96 -25.77
CA SER A 9 26.61 29.14 -26.34
C SER A 9 25.27 29.65 -25.80
N SER A 10 24.38 30.08 -26.70
CA SER A 10 23.02 30.50 -26.40
C SER A 10 22.20 29.31 -25.91
N MET A 11 21.95 29.22 -24.61
CA MET A 11 20.95 28.32 -24.04
C MET A 11 19.55 28.83 -24.45
N SER A 12 18.90 28.10 -25.32
CA SER A 12 17.50 28.28 -25.66
C SER A 12 16.65 28.12 -24.40
N SER A 13 16.00 29.19 -23.98
CA SER A 13 14.99 29.21 -22.94
C SER A 13 13.77 28.42 -23.42
N ALA A 14 13.67 27.14 -23.03
CA ALA A 14 12.44 26.40 -23.16
C ALA A 14 11.40 27.07 -22.24
N ALA A 15 10.37 27.67 -22.84
CA ALA A 15 9.25 28.26 -22.15
C ALA A 15 8.61 27.20 -21.25
N ALA A 16 8.66 27.44 -19.93
CA ALA A 16 7.90 26.70 -18.95
C ALA A 16 6.41 26.92 -19.27
N GLY A 17 5.79 25.97 -19.95
CA GLY A 17 4.36 25.97 -20.20
C GLY A 17 3.65 26.01 -18.87
N SER A 18 2.84 27.04 -18.63
CA SER A 18 1.94 27.15 -17.47
C SER A 18 1.03 25.92 -17.49
N ARG A 19 1.17 25.04 -16.47
CA ARG A 19 0.26 23.91 -16.27
C ARG A 19 -1.15 24.44 -16.04
N PRO A 20 -2.19 23.83 -16.63
CA PRO A 20 -3.56 24.22 -16.33
C PRO A 20 -3.83 23.99 -14.84
N LEU A 21 -4.48 24.97 -14.21
CA LEU A 21 -4.92 24.94 -12.79
C LEU A 21 -5.97 23.84 -12.51
N CYS A 22 -6.42 23.11 -13.53
CA CYS A 22 -7.34 21.99 -13.42
C CYS A 22 -6.57 20.67 -13.55
N SER A 23 -6.71 19.79 -12.59
CA SER A 23 -6.12 18.45 -12.65
C SER A 23 -6.62 17.72 -13.90
N THR A 24 -5.69 17.02 -14.58
CA THR A 24 -6.00 16.16 -15.74
C THR A 24 -6.39 14.74 -15.33
N ARG A 25 -6.39 14.44 -14.02
CA ARG A 25 -6.72 13.10 -13.51
C ARG A 25 -8.22 12.86 -13.55
N PRO A 26 -8.66 11.61 -13.81
CA PRO A 26 -10.08 11.25 -13.75
C PRO A 26 -10.68 11.50 -12.36
N ALA A 27 -11.98 11.75 -12.31
CA ALA A 27 -12.69 11.93 -11.06
C ALA A 27 -12.79 10.62 -10.27
N ALA A 28 -12.83 10.73 -8.94
CA ALA A 28 -13.09 9.61 -8.05
C ALA A 28 -14.01 10.03 -6.88
N LEU A 29 -14.72 9.05 -6.32
CA LEU A 29 -15.56 9.20 -5.13
C LEU A 29 -15.13 8.19 -4.07
N LEU A 30 -15.18 8.62 -2.81
CA LEU A 30 -15.30 7.72 -1.66
C LEU A 30 -16.66 7.94 -1.04
N VAL A 31 -17.46 6.89 -0.95
CA VAL A 31 -18.80 6.92 -0.33
C VAL A 31 -18.79 5.98 0.87
N LEU A 32 -19.16 6.49 2.04
CA LEU A 32 -19.32 5.69 3.25
C LEU A 32 -20.75 5.15 3.34
N ALA A 33 -20.95 4.05 4.06
CA ALA A 33 -22.26 3.40 4.23
C ALA A 33 -23.30 4.32 4.92
N ASP A 34 -22.84 5.33 5.70
CA ASP A 34 -23.72 6.34 6.31
C ASP A 34 -24.19 7.42 5.31
N GLY A 35 -23.80 7.35 4.05
CA GLY A 35 -24.12 8.31 3.00
C GLY A 35 -23.14 9.48 2.88
N THR A 36 -22.09 9.55 3.69
CA THR A 36 -21.06 10.58 3.55
C THR A 36 -20.27 10.39 2.26
N VAL A 37 -20.16 11.45 1.45
CA VAL A 37 -19.46 11.44 0.16
C VAL A 37 -18.25 12.36 0.19
N PHE A 38 -17.12 11.85 -0.28
CA PHE A 38 -15.91 12.62 -0.57
C PHE A 38 -15.63 12.57 -2.06
N ARG A 39 -15.38 13.73 -2.67
CA ARG A 39 -15.04 13.86 -4.08
C ARG A 39 -13.58 14.20 -4.23
N GLY A 40 -12.89 13.52 -5.12
CA GLY A 40 -11.47 13.69 -5.37
C GLY A 40 -11.08 13.21 -6.76
N GLU A 41 -9.84 12.81 -6.90
CA GLU A 41 -9.21 12.39 -8.15
C GLU A 41 -8.71 10.95 -8.05
N SER A 42 -8.87 10.19 -9.13
CA SER A 42 -8.26 8.86 -9.25
C SER A 42 -6.75 8.97 -9.38
N ILE A 43 -6.04 8.21 -8.56
CA ILE A 43 -4.58 8.10 -8.61
C ILE A 43 -4.11 6.65 -8.82
N GLY A 44 -5.04 5.72 -8.98
CA GLY A 44 -4.78 4.30 -9.16
C GLY A 44 -5.53 3.71 -10.35
N ALA A 45 -5.88 2.43 -10.26
CA ALA A 45 -6.66 1.75 -11.27
C ALA A 45 -8.09 2.32 -11.36
N ALA A 46 -8.65 2.34 -12.56
CA ALA A 46 -10.07 2.63 -12.76
C ALA A 46 -10.93 1.46 -12.26
N GLY A 47 -12.17 1.75 -11.85
CA GLY A 47 -13.11 0.76 -11.34
C GLY A 47 -13.61 1.08 -9.95
N SER A 48 -14.10 0.08 -9.23
CA SER A 48 -14.62 0.23 -7.88
C SER A 48 -14.05 -0.82 -6.92
N THR A 49 -13.95 -0.44 -5.65
CA THR A 49 -13.58 -1.34 -4.56
C THR A 49 -14.35 -0.99 -3.31
N SER A 50 -14.73 -2.01 -2.55
CA SER A 50 -15.41 -1.85 -1.26
C SER A 50 -14.62 -2.51 -0.15
N GLY A 51 -14.68 -1.93 1.05
CA GLY A 51 -13.97 -2.44 2.21
C GLY A 51 -14.28 -1.65 3.48
N GLU A 52 -13.70 -2.09 4.56
CA GLU A 52 -13.74 -1.33 5.81
C GLU A 52 -12.76 -0.16 5.73
N VAL A 53 -13.25 1.06 5.88
CA VAL A 53 -12.42 2.27 5.82
C VAL A 53 -11.76 2.47 7.17
N VAL A 54 -10.44 2.45 7.16
CA VAL A 54 -9.60 2.64 8.34
C VAL A 54 -8.57 3.74 8.10
N PHE A 55 -7.85 4.18 9.13
CA PHE A 55 -6.77 5.15 8.96
C PHE A 55 -5.45 4.68 9.59
N ASN A 56 -4.36 5.13 8.99
CA ASN A 56 -3.01 4.95 9.48
C ASN A 56 -2.30 6.31 9.54
N THR A 57 -1.51 6.52 10.60
CA THR A 57 -0.84 7.80 10.87
C THR A 57 0.64 7.82 10.47
N ALA A 58 1.13 6.78 9.81
CA ALA A 58 2.51 6.72 9.33
C ALA A 58 2.80 7.84 8.32
N LEU A 59 4.01 8.38 8.38
CA LEU A 59 4.49 9.44 7.48
C LEU A 59 5.00 8.88 6.15
N THR A 60 5.48 7.64 6.17
CA THR A 60 6.07 6.88 5.06
C THR A 60 5.67 5.42 5.20
N GLY A 61 6.16 4.54 4.34
CA GLY A 61 5.87 3.12 4.44
C GLY A 61 4.50 2.75 3.84
N TYR A 62 4.01 3.53 2.92
CA TYR A 62 2.71 3.27 2.28
C TYR A 62 2.73 2.02 1.39
N GLN A 63 3.88 1.65 0.82
CA GLN A 63 4.02 0.41 0.06
C GLN A 63 3.97 -0.81 0.98
N GLU A 64 4.64 -0.74 2.12
CA GLU A 64 4.57 -1.75 3.19
C GLU A 64 3.13 -1.89 3.69
N ILE A 65 2.40 -0.78 3.91
CA ILE A 65 0.99 -0.79 4.33
C ILE A 65 0.11 -1.47 3.28
N LEU A 66 0.29 -1.18 1.99
CA LEU A 66 -0.50 -1.80 0.92
C LEU A 66 -0.27 -3.31 0.81
N THR A 67 0.95 -3.77 1.13
CA THR A 67 1.34 -5.18 1.08
C THR A 67 1.21 -5.91 2.42
N ASP A 68 0.81 -5.22 3.49
CA ASP A 68 0.60 -5.83 4.80
C ASP A 68 -0.72 -6.63 4.82
N PRO A 69 -0.69 -7.95 5.06
CA PRO A 69 -1.90 -8.78 5.15
C PRO A 69 -2.90 -8.32 6.21
N SER A 70 -2.46 -7.56 7.22
CA SER A 70 -3.33 -6.99 8.25
C SER A 70 -4.39 -6.05 7.69
N TYR A 71 -4.17 -5.48 6.49
CA TYR A 71 -5.13 -4.61 5.81
C TYR A 71 -6.00 -5.34 4.78
N CYS A 72 -6.07 -6.67 4.84
CA CYS A 72 -6.94 -7.44 3.97
C CYS A 72 -8.39 -6.94 4.06
N ARG A 73 -8.98 -6.64 2.89
CA ARG A 73 -10.34 -6.07 2.74
C ARG A 73 -10.55 -4.70 3.39
N GLN A 74 -9.49 -3.96 3.70
CA GLN A 74 -9.59 -2.60 4.24
C GLN A 74 -9.19 -1.56 3.20
N ILE A 75 -9.93 -0.44 3.18
CA ILE A 75 -9.57 0.79 2.47
C ILE A 75 -8.77 1.65 3.44
N VAL A 76 -7.47 1.82 3.17
CA VAL A 76 -6.57 2.51 4.09
C VAL A 76 -6.49 3.99 3.78
N THR A 77 -6.84 4.82 4.77
CA THR A 77 -6.65 6.27 4.71
C THR A 77 -5.35 6.66 5.38
N LEU A 78 -4.43 7.28 4.64
CA LEU A 78 -3.20 7.83 5.21
C LEU A 78 -3.42 9.27 5.63
N THR A 79 -3.15 9.56 6.92
CA THR A 79 -3.46 10.88 7.50
C THR A 79 -2.38 11.92 7.22
N TYR A 80 -1.16 11.50 6.87
CA TYR A 80 -0.10 12.42 6.47
C TYR A 80 -0.47 13.11 5.13
N PRO A 81 -0.27 14.44 5.01
CA PRO A 81 -0.74 15.19 3.86
C PRO A 81 -0.13 14.75 2.52
N HIS A 82 1.16 14.49 2.48
CA HIS A 82 1.89 14.18 1.23
C HIS A 82 2.31 12.71 1.20
N ILE A 83 1.62 11.90 0.42
CA ILE A 83 1.88 10.45 0.27
C ILE A 83 2.30 10.14 -1.17
N GLY A 84 3.40 9.42 -1.33
CA GLY A 84 4.01 9.11 -2.63
C GLY A 84 5.37 9.79 -2.85
N ASN A 85 5.78 10.64 -1.92
CA ASN A 85 7.00 11.46 -2.02
C ASN A 85 8.30 10.65 -2.06
N VAL A 86 8.34 9.45 -1.51
CA VAL A 86 9.52 8.57 -1.53
C VAL A 86 9.51 7.55 -2.69
N GLY A 87 8.44 7.54 -3.50
CA GLY A 87 8.26 6.57 -4.59
C GLY A 87 8.01 5.15 -4.09
N CYS A 88 8.12 4.19 -5.01
CA CYS A 88 7.99 2.76 -4.76
C CYS A 88 9.21 2.04 -5.32
N ASN A 89 9.51 0.84 -4.78
CA ASN A 89 10.63 0.00 -5.19
C ASN A 89 10.33 -1.48 -4.95
N ASP A 90 11.19 -2.38 -5.44
CA ASP A 90 11.00 -3.83 -5.36
C ASP A 90 11.45 -4.46 -4.02
N GLU A 91 11.85 -3.66 -3.04
CA GLU A 91 12.36 -4.14 -1.75
C GLU A 91 11.38 -3.92 -0.60
N ASP A 92 10.55 -2.87 -0.65
CA ASP A 92 9.70 -2.43 0.46
C ASP A 92 8.34 -3.16 0.46
N TYR A 93 8.38 -4.50 0.43
CA TYR A 93 7.20 -5.37 0.50
C TYR A 93 7.15 -6.13 1.82
N GLU A 94 5.98 -6.15 2.46
CA GLU A 94 5.72 -6.97 3.65
C GLU A 94 5.15 -8.35 3.34
N SER A 95 4.73 -8.57 2.08
CA SER A 95 4.23 -9.89 1.63
C SER A 95 4.41 -10.09 0.12
N GLY A 96 3.86 -11.17 -0.42
CA GLY A 96 3.91 -11.49 -1.86
C GLY A 96 2.83 -10.81 -2.68
N ALA A 97 1.86 -10.11 -2.06
CA ALA A 97 0.72 -9.50 -2.72
C ALA A 97 0.34 -8.16 -2.08
N ASN A 98 -0.54 -7.39 -2.74
CA ASN A 98 -1.20 -6.25 -2.13
C ASN A 98 -2.51 -6.74 -1.49
N TYR A 99 -2.72 -6.42 -0.22
CA TYR A 99 -3.89 -6.85 0.55
C TYR A 99 -4.88 -5.74 0.83
N ALA A 100 -4.42 -4.48 0.89
CA ALA A 100 -5.33 -3.35 1.04
C ALA A 100 -6.31 -3.30 -0.13
N ALA A 101 -7.60 -3.18 0.17
CA ALA A 101 -8.67 -3.09 -0.83
C ALA A 101 -8.60 -1.78 -1.62
N GLY A 102 -8.07 -0.70 -1.03
CA GLY A 102 -7.92 0.59 -1.68
C GLY A 102 -7.12 1.57 -0.84
N LEU A 103 -6.76 2.70 -1.45
CA LEU A 103 -5.96 3.74 -0.80
C LEU A 103 -6.66 5.10 -0.88
N VAL A 104 -6.65 5.81 0.25
CA VAL A 104 -7.16 7.18 0.38
C VAL A 104 -6.04 8.08 0.88
N ILE A 105 -5.73 9.14 0.15
CA ILE A 105 -4.74 10.14 0.53
C ILE A 105 -5.26 11.57 0.33
N ARG A 106 -4.61 12.53 0.97
CA ARG A 106 -4.92 13.94 0.75
C ARG A 106 -4.25 14.48 -0.51
N ASP A 107 -2.95 14.31 -0.63
CA ASP A 107 -2.15 14.92 -1.68
C ASP A 107 -1.11 13.94 -2.22
N LEU A 108 -1.08 13.81 -3.55
CA LEU A 108 -0.07 13.04 -4.27
C LEU A 108 0.96 14.01 -4.85
N PRO A 109 2.22 13.99 -4.37
CA PRO A 109 3.28 14.83 -4.90
C PRO A 109 3.49 14.63 -6.41
N GLU A 110 3.86 15.70 -7.10
CA GLU A 110 4.15 15.66 -8.54
C GLU A 110 5.41 14.86 -8.88
N VAL A 111 6.34 14.80 -7.94
CA VAL A 111 7.66 14.16 -8.11
C VAL A 111 7.99 13.32 -6.88
N ALA A 112 8.33 12.07 -7.11
CA ALA A 112 8.99 11.24 -6.09
C ALA A 112 10.47 11.63 -6.01
N SER A 113 10.97 11.89 -4.80
CA SER A 113 12.34 12.33 -4.55
C SER A 113 13.01 11.46 -3.50
N ASN A 114 13.48 10.28 -3.93
CA ASN A 114 14.24 9.35 -3.09
C ASN A 114 15.18 8.53 -3.99
N TRP A 115 16.41 8.32 -3.55
CA TRP A 115 17.40 7.54 -4.30
C TRP A 115 17.01 6.06 -4.51
N ARG A 116 16.10 5.51 -3.68
CA ARG A 116 15.56 4.15 -3.83
C ARG A 116 14.33 4.07 -4.73
N SER A 117 13.79 5.21 -5.17
CA SER A 117 12.59 5.23 -6.00
C SER A 117 12.85 4.61 -7.37
N GLN A 118 12.05 3.64 -7.74
CA GLN A 118 12.04 2.98 -9.07
C GLN A 118 10.80 3.38 -9.87
N SER A 119 9.70 3.75 -9.18
CA SER A 119 8.47 4.23 -9.78
C SER A 119 7.74 5.19 -8.84
N ASP A 120 6.84 6.02 -9.38
CA ASP A 120 5.92 6.80 -8.57
C ASP A 120 4.77 5.94 -8.04
N LEU A 121 4.06 6.44 -7.01
CA LEU A 121 2.97 5.73 -6.36
C LEU A 121 1.79 5.47 -7.31
N SER A 122 1.44 6.42 -8.20
CA SER A 122 0.32 6.25 -9.12
C SER A 122 0.58 5.10 -10.10
N SER A 123 1.78 5.05 -10.69
CA SER A 123 2.22 3.94 -11.55
C SER A 123 2.19 2.59 -10.83
N TYR A 124 2.62 2.56 -9.57
CA TYR A 124 2.55 1.37 -8.73
C TYR A 124 1.10 0.90 -8.53
N LEU A 125 0.20 1.81 -8.15
CA LEU A 125 -1.22 1.51 -7.91
C LEU A 125 -1.90 0.96 -9.17
N VAL A 126 -1.66 1.59 -10.34
CA VAL A 126 -2.20 1.12 -11.62
C VAL A 126 -1.65 -0.25 -11.98
N LYS A 127 -0.33 -0.47 -11.86
CA LYS A 127 0.33 -1.75 -12.15
C LYS A 127 -0.27 -2.90 -11.34
N HIS A 128 -0.65 -2.63 -10.09
CA HIS A 128 -1.18 -3.63 -9.17
C HIS A 128 -2.72 -3.65 -9.09
N GLY A 129 -3.41 -2.89 -9.93
CA GLY A 129 -4.87 -2.88 -9.99
C GLY A 129 -5.54 -2.29 -8.74
N ILE A 130 -4.84 -1.44 -7.99
CA ILE A 130 -5.35 -0.84 -6.74
C ILE A 130 -6.14 0.41 -7.06
N VAL A 131 -7.42 0.44 -6.68
CA VAL A 131 -8.28 1.64 -6.79
C VAL A 131 -7.91 2.62 -5.67
N ALA A 132 -7.67 3.88 -6.02
CA ALA A 132 -7.21 4.86 -5.05
C ALA A 132 -7.72 6.27 -5.37
N ILE A 133 -7.92 7.07 -4.32
CA ILE A 133 -8.42 8.44 -4.40
C ILE A 133 -7.51 9.41 -3.65
N ALA A 134 -7.25 10.56 -4.27
CA ALA A 134 -6.56 11.71 -3.67
C ALA A 134 -7.44 12.97 -3.72
N GLY A 135 -6.99 14.03 -3.07
CA GLY A 135 -7.65 15.35 -3.10
C GLY A 135 -8.82 15.49 -2.14
N ILE A 136 -9.02 14.55 -1.21
CA ILE A 136 -10.12 14.61 -0.24
C ILE A 136 -9.68 15.17 1.11
N ASP A 137 -10.63 15.60 1.92
CA ASP A 137 -10.39 15.99 3.32
C ASP A 137 -10.23 14.75 4.21
N THR A 138 -9.00 14.22 4.25
CA THR A 138 -8.64 13.07 5.09
C THR A 138 -8.77 13.37 6.58
N ARG A 139 -8.65 14.65 7.01
CA ARG A 139 -8.86 15.05 8.40
C ARG A 139 -10.33 14.90 8.81
N LYS A 140 -11.28 15.34 7.95
CA LYS A 140 -12.71 15.12 8.16
C LYS A 140 -13.03 13.63 8.22
N LEU A 141 -12.49 12.83 7.28
CA LEU A 141 -12.69 11.39 7.24
C LEU A 141 -12.17 10.73 8.54
N THR A 142 -10.95 11.04 8.96
CA THR A 142 -10.36 10.50 10.19
C THR A 142 -11.19 10.85 11.43
N ARG A 143 -11.77 12.05 11.50
CA ARG A 143 -12.67 12.42 12.61
C ARG A 143 -13.93 11.56 12.63
N ILE A 144 -14.55 11.33 11.46
CA ILE A 144 -15.72 10.44 11.35
C ILE A 144 -15.36 9.03 11.86
N LEU A 145 -14.22 8.48 11.41
CA LEU A 145 -13.78 7.14 11.83
C LEU A 145 -13.46 7.06 13.32
N ARG A 146 -12.94 8.14 13.93
CA ARG A 146 -12.69 8.19 15.37
C ARG A 146 -13.97 8.28 16.21
N GLU A 147 -14.97 8.98 15.70
CA GLU A 147 -16.24 9.22 16.43
C GLU A 147 -17.20 8.05 16.25
N LYS A 148 -17.26 7.42 15.08
CA LYS A 148 -18.23 6.38 14.73
C LYS A 148 -17.64 4.96 14.66
N GLY A 149 -16.31 4.81 14.76
CA GLY A 149 -15.61 3.57 14.46
C GLY A 149 -15.34 3.40 12.98
N ALA A 150 -14.71 2.28 12.61
CA ALA A 150 -14.49 1.92 11.21
C ALA A 150 -15.83 1.83 10.46
N GLN A 151 -15.85 2.32 9.22
CA GLN A 151 -17.05 2.41 8.39
C GLN A 151 -16.87 1.58 7.12
N ALA A 152 -17.90 0.88 6.69
CA ALA A 152 -17.92 0.33 5.34
C ALA A 152 -17.92 1.47 4.32
N GLY A 153 -17.15 1.33 3.25
CA GLY A 153 -17.03 2.33 2.20
C GLY A 153 -16.77 1.72 0.83
N CYS A 154 -16.98 2.54 -0.19
CA CYS A 154 -16.68 2.21 -1.57
C CYS A 154 -15.91 3.35 -2.23
N ILE A 155 -14.77 3.05 -2.87
CA ILE A 155 -14.10 3.97 -3.79
C ILE A 155 -14.56 3.61 -5.20
N VAL A 156 -14.94 4.64 -5.97
CA VAL A 156 -15.19 4.53 -7.40
C VAL A 156 -14.28 5.51 -8.13
N ALA A 157 -13.47 5.00 -9.03
CA ALA A 157 -12.56 5.76 -9.87
C ALA A 157 -13.02 5.67 -11.33
N ALA A 158 -13.42 6.78 -11.93
CA ALA A 158 -13.88 6.83 -13.31
C ALA A 158 -12.74 6.48 -14.27
N ALA A 159 -13.06 5.78 -15.35
CA ALA A 159 -12.24 5.81 -16.55
C ALA A 159 -12.39 7.19 -17.24
N ALA A 160 -11.46 7.50 -18.15
CA ALA A 160 -11.49 8.80 -18.84
C ALA A 160 -12.83 8.99 -19.58
N GLY A 161 -13.55 10.06 -19.23
CA GLY A 161 -14.83 10.40 -19.84
C GLY A 161 -16.07 9.73 -19.23
N GLU A 162 -15.92 8.90 -18.21
CA GLU A 162 -17.04 8.29 -17.49
C GLU A 162 -17.59 9.19 -16.40
N THR A 163 -18.88 9.07 -16.13
CA THR A 163 -19.57 9.72 -15.01
C THR A 163 -19.63 8.78 -13.81
N LEU A 164 -19.45 9.35 -12.62
CA LEU A 164 -19.52 8.59 -11.37
C LEU A 164 -20.97 8.49 -10.88
N ASP A 165 -21.38 7.29 -10.49
CA ASP A 165 -22.68 7.00 -9.90
C ASP A 165 -22.56 6.87 -8.37
N GLU A 166 -22.98 7.93 -7.65
CA GLU A 166 -22.97 7.95 -6.19
C GLU A 166 -23.95 6.96 -5.56
N ALA A 167 -25.11 6.75 -6.21
CA ALA A 167 -26.12 5.84 -5.68
C ALA A 167 -25.62 4.38 -5.77
N ALA A 168 -24.99 4.03 -6.88
CA ALA A 168 -24.34 2.72 -7.03
C ALA A 168 -23.18 2.54 -6.02
N ALA A 169 -22.33 3.57 -5.83
CA ALA A 169 -21.26 3.54 -4.85
C ALA A 169 -21.78 3.37 -3.41
N LEU A 170 -22.87 4.07 -3.05
CA LEU A 170 -23.51 3.91 -1.74
C LEU A 170 -24.11 2.51 -1.55
N ALA A 171 -24.72 1.97 -2.60
CA ALA A 171 -25.27 0.62 -2.55
C ALA A 171 -24.13 -0.42 -2.32
N GLN A 172 -22.98 -0.27 -3.01
CA GLN A 172 -21.82 -1.12 -2.80
C GLN A 172 -21.23 -0.97 -1.39
N ALA A 173 -21.12 0.26 -0.88
CA ALA A 173 -20.65 0.51 0.49
C ALA A 173 -21.54 -0.18 1.54
N LYS A 174 -22.87 -0.08 1.38
CA LYS A 174 -23.85 -0.73 2.26
C LYS A 174 -23.89 -2.24 2.14
N ALA A 175 -23.55 -2.78 0.97
CA ALA A 175 -23.49 -4.22 0.73
C ALA A 175 -22.24 -4.88 1.34
N PHE A 176 -21.22 -4.12 1.72
CA PHE A 176 -20.04 -4.68 2.39
C PHE A 176 -20.42 -5.16 3.79
N PRO A 177 -20.27 -6.44 4.11
CA PRO A 177 -20.79 -7.02 5.35
C PRO A 177 -19.99 -6.63 6.62
N GLY A 178 -18.91 -5.89 6.48
CA GLY A 178 -17.93 -5.66 7.55
C GLY A 178 -16.98 -6.84 7.73
N LEU A 179 -15.99 -6.70 8.60
CA LEU A 179 -14.98 -7.76 8.84
C LEU A 179 -15.38 -8.71 9.98
N ALA A 180 -16.39 -8.36 10.77
CA ALA A 180 -16.83 -9.18 11.89
C ALA A 180 -17.35 -10.54 11.40
N GLY A 181 -16.78 -11.62 11.93
CA GLY A 181 -17.14 -13.00 11.55
C GLY A 181 -16.44 -13.52 10.28
N MET A 182 -15.63 -12.71 9.59
CA MET A 182 -14.78 -13.19 8.51
C MET A 182 -13.53 -13.90 9.05
N ASP A 183 -13.20 -15.05 8.48
CA ASP A 183 -11.94 -15.76 8.76
C ASP A 183 -10.86 -15.31 7.78
N LEU A 184 -10.38 -14.08 7.96
CA LEU A 184 -9.36 -13.49 7.08
C LEU A 184 -8.01 -14.20 7.20
N ALA A 185 -7.74 -14.91 8.28
CA ALA A 185 -6.52 -15.70 8.43
C ALA A 185 -6.41 -16.77 7.33
N LYS A 186 -7.53 -17.32 6.87
CA LYS A 186 -7.56 -18.24 5.73
C LYS A 186 -7.33 -17.58 4.37
N GLU A 187 -7.61 -16.28 4.26
CA GLU A 187 -7.41 -15.53 3.00
C GLU A 187 -5.96 -15.08 2.83
N VAL A 188 -5.26 -14.81 3.94
CA VAL A 188 -3.91 -14.25 3.91
C VAL A 188 -2.80 -15.28 4.11
N THR A 189 -3.13 -16.49 4.53
CA THR A 189 -2.15 -17.58 4.74
C THR A 189 -1.59 -18.09 3.42
N VAL A 190 -0.38 -18.65 3.47
CA VAL A 190 0.22 -19.32 2.32
C VAL A 190 -0.40 -20.69 2.07
N ASP A 191 -0.32 -21.16 0.82
CA ASP A 191 -0.84 -22.48 0.42
C ASP A 191 0.10 -23.64 0.79
N LYS A 192 1.42 -23.35 0.89
CA LYS A 192 2.46 -24.37 1.08
C LYS A 192 3.54 -23.87 2.02
N PRO A 193 4.15 -24.77 2.82
CA PRO A 193 5.31 -24.43 3.63
C PRO A 193 6.47 -23.91 2.78
N TYR A 194 7.22 -22.94 3.30
CA TYR A 194 8.45 -22.45 2.69
C TYR A 194 9.50 -22.09 3.75
N ALA A 195 10.78 -22.16 3.36
CA ALA A 195 11.88 -21.70 4.19
C ALA A 195 12.14 -20.21 3.97
N TRP A 196 12.49 -19.50 5.04
CA TRP A 196 12.88 -18.10 4.97
C TRP A 196 14.34 -17.93 5.39
N THR A 197 15.15 -17.26 4.55
CA THR A 197 16.59 -17.09 4.76
C THR A 197 17.08 -15.64 4.69
N GLN A 198 16.18 -14.71 4.32
CA GLN A 198 16.52 -13.29 4.17
C GLN A 198 16.55 -12.60 5.53
N GLY A 199 17.63 -11.90 5.85
CA GLY A 199 17.76 -11.03 7.02
C GLY A 199 17.27 -9.59 6.74
N GLU A 200 17.61 -8.66 7.65
CA GLU A 200 17.22 -7.26 7.55
C GLU A 200 17.90 -6.57 6.34
N TRP A 201 17.27 -5.49 5.88
CA TRP A 201 17.80 -4.67 4.80
C TRP A 201 18.93 -3.76 5.29
N THR A 202 19.97 -3.62 4.47
CA THR A 202 21.10 -2.72 4.68
C THR A 202 21.35 -1.88 3.42
N LEU A 203 22.21 -0.90 3.47
CA LEU A 203 22.64 -0.14 2.28
C LEU A 203 23.27 -1.00 1.17
N LYS A 204 23.60 -2.24 1.46
CA LYS A 204 24.12 -3.23 0.50
C LYS A 204 23.05 -4.24 0.05
N GLY A 205 21.79 -3.99 0.40
CA GLY A 205 20.67 -4.90 0.17
C GLY A 205 20.39 -5.79 1.39
N TYR A 206 19.58 -6.83 1.19
CA TYR A 206 19.22 -7.76 2.25
C TYR A 206 20.38 -8.65 2.66
N VAL A 207 20.54 -8.83 3.97
CA VAL A 207 21.60 -9.68 4.53
C VAL A 207 21.21 -11.15 4.36
N THR A 208 22.20 -12.00 4.00
CA THR A 208 22.07 -13.45 4.13
C THR A 208 22.48 -13.85 5.54
N VAL A 209 21.63 -14.62 6.21
CA VAL A 209 21.79 -14.93 7.63
C VAL A 209 22.93 -15.90 7.88
N PRO A 210 23.76 -15.67 8.92
CA PRO A 210 24.81 -16.58 9.34
C PRO A 210 24.23 -17.91 9.87
N THR A 211 25.13 -18.83 10.25
CA THR A 211 24.79 -20.17 10.75
C THR A 211 23.66 -20.14 11.77
N PRO A 212 22.52 -20.82 11.49
CA PRO A 212 21.37 -20.79 12.39
C PRO A 212 21.68 -21.46 13.74
N ARG A 213 21.11 -20.90 14.80
CA ARG A 213 21.23 -21.41 16.17
C ARG A 213 19.93 -22.05 16.67
N PHE A 214 18.79 -21.60 16.12
CA PHE A 214 17.46 -22.03 16.52
C PHE A 214 16.67 -22.45 15.30
N LYS A 215 15.87 -23.50 15.44
CA LYS A 215 14.92 -23.96 14.43
C LYS A 215 13.53 -23.49 14.81
N VAL A 216 12.94 -22.62 14.02
CA VAL A 216 11.64 -21.99 14.32
C VAL A 216 10.65 -22.33 13.21
N VAL A 217 9.46 -22.77 13.60
CA VAL A 217 8.32 -22.92 12.70
C VAL A 217 7.30 -21.83 13.01
N ALA A 218 6.98 -21.02 11.99
CA ALA A 218 6.02 -19.92 12.11
C ALA A 218 4.74 -20.29 11.36
N TYR A 219 3.60 -20.28 12.05
CA TYR A 219 2.30 -20.36 11.40
C TYR A 219 2.01 -19.02 10.71
N ASP A 220 1.60 -19.10 9.45
CA ASP A 220 1.24 -17.92 8.67
C ASP A 220 -0.24 -17.55 8.87
N PHE A 221 -0.47 -16.51 9.64
CA PHE A 221 -1.75 -15.82 9.80
C PHE A 221 -1.69 -14.41 9.18
N GLY A 222 -0.94 -14.26 8.07
CA GLY A 222 -0.61 -12.96 7.49
C GLY A 222 0.68 -12.38 8.07
N VAL A 223 1.73 -13.20 8.14
CA VAL A 223 3.02 -12.78 8.69
C VAL A 223 3.71 -11.77 7.77
N LYS A 224 4.13 -10.64 8.33
CA LYS A 224 4.94 -9.65 7.62
C LYS A 224 6.37 -10.14 7.41
N ARG A 225 6.90 -9.91 6.22
CA ARG A 225 8.29 -10.30 5.89
C ARG A 225 9.32 -9.72 6.85
N ASN A 226 9.07 -8.51 7.36
CA ASN A 226 9.99 -7.90 8.31
C ASN A 226 10.08 -8.66 9.64
N ILE A 227 9.01 -9.30 10.09
CA ILE A 227 9.04 -10.19 11.27
C ILE A 227 9.97 -11.37 11.00
N LEU A 228 9.85 -11.99 9.82
CA LEU A 228 10.72 -13.10 9.42
C LEU A 228 12.18 -12.67 9.28
N ARG A 229 12.43 -11.49 8.69
CA ARG A 229 13.79 -10.91 8.57
C ARG A 229 14.42 -10.71 9.93
N MET A 230 13.70 -10.12 10.87
CA MET A 230 14.19 -9.88 12.23
C MET A 230 14.49 -11.17 13.00
N LEU A 231 13.69 -12.21 12.83
CA LEU A 231 13.95 -13.53 13.43
C LEU A 231 15.18 -14.19 12.79
N ALA A 232 15.26 -14.15 11.46
CA ALA A 232 16.39 -14.70 10.73
C ALA A 232 17.71 -14.03 11.14
N GLU A 233 17.76 -12.69 11.24
CA GLU A 233 18.92 -11.91 11.70
C GLU A 233 19.40 -12.35 13.10
N ARG A 234 18.48 -12.82 13.95
CA ARG A 234 18.79 -13.33 15.30
C ARG A 234 19.22 -14.79 15.33
N GLY A 235 19.45 -15.39 14.16
CA GLY A 235 19.95 -16.76 14.01
C GLY A 235 18.85 -17.82 14.06
N CYS A 236 17.61 -17.48 13.69
CA CYS A 236 16.54 -18.44 13.52
C CYS A 236 16.54 -19.03 12.10
N GLN A 237 16.58 -20.35 11.99
CA GLN A 237 16.22 -21.07 10.77
C GLN A 237 14.71 -21.18 10.70
N LEU A 238 14.10 -20.44 9.79
CA LEU A 238 12.65 -20.31 9.72
C LEU A 238 12.04 -21.23 8.67
N THR A 239 10.99 -21.94 9.08
CA THR A 239 10.01 -22.57 8.19
C THR A 239 8.64 -21.94 8.44
N VAL A 240 8.07 -21.30 7.43
CA VAL A 240 6.72 -20.73 7.49
C VAL A 240 5.75 -21.79 6.99
N VAL A 241 4.68 -22.05 7.73
CA VAL A 241 3.68 -23.06 7.40
C VAL A 241 2.28 -22.43 7.30
N PRO A 242 1.36 -22.99 6.48
CA PRO A 242 -0.03 -22.54 6.42
C PRO A 242 -0.71 -22.54 7.80
N ALA A 243 -1.66 -21.63 7.98
CA ALA A 243 -2.44 -21.49 9.22
C ALA A 243 -3.11 -22.79 9.69
N GLN A 244 -3.46 -23.67 8.76
CA GLN A 244 -4.18 -24.93 9.03
C GLN A 244 -3.25 -26.14 9.18
N THR A 245 -1.93 -25.97 9.19
CA THR A 245 -0.99 -27.06 9.35
C THR A 245 -1.21 -27.79 10.69
N PRO A 246 -1.43 -29.10 10.72
CA PRO A 246 -1.63 -29.85 11.95
C PRO A 246 -0.44 -29.75 12.90
N ALA A 247 -0.69 -29.63 14.20
CA ALA A 247 0.35 -29.54 15.22
C ALA A 247 1.33 -30.74 15.15
N ALA A 248 0.86 -31.94 14.81
CA ALA A 248 1.70 -33.12 14.67
C ALA A 248 2.75 -32.96 13.57
N GLU A 249 2.40 -32.33 12.45
CA GLU A 249 3.33 -32.03 11.36
C GLU A 249 4.40 -31.01 11.79
N VAL A 250 3.97 -29.98 12.52
CA VAL A 250 4.90 -28.97 13.05
C VAL A 250 5.87 -29.59 14.06
N LEU A 251 5.36 -30.42 14.97
CA LEU A 251 6.21 -31.13 15.95
C LEU A 251 7.17 -32.12 15.28
N ALA A 252 6.76 -32.76 14.17
CA ALA A 252 7.64 -33.62 13.39
C ALA A 252 8.83 -32.86 12.76
N MET A 253 8.70 -31.55 12.54
CA MET A 253 9.81 -30.69 12.10
C MET A 253 10.84 -30.42 13.20
N LYS A 254 10.54 -30.77 14.44
CA LYS A 254 11.40 -30.60 15.65
C LYS A 254 11.89 -29.16 15.80
N PRO A 255 10.97 -28.17 15.98
CA PRO A 255 11.36 -26.81 16.35
C PRO A 255 11.92 -26.78 17.79
N ASP A 256 12.81 -25.79 18.10
CA ASP A 256 13.28 -25.49 19.43
C ASP A 256 12.23 -24.72 20.23
#